data_31c138a71861d391eb4ea19348b4222b
#
_entry.id   31c138a71861d391eb4ea19348b4222b
#
_cell.length_a   1.000
_cell.length_b   1.000
_cell.length_c   1.000
_cell.angle_alpha   90.00
_cell.angle_beta   90.00
_cell.angle_gamma   90.00
#
_symmetry.space_group_name_H-M   'P 1'
#
loop_
_entity.id
_entity.type
_entity.pdbx_description
1 polymer ?
#
loop_
_entity_poly.entity_id
_entity_poly.type
_entity_poly.pdbx_seq_one_letter_code
_entity_poly.pdbx_strand_id
1 'polypeptide(L)'
;MATGSYLSVITLNINGLNDPTKRQRLAEWIQKQDPYICCLQETHLKTGDTYRLKVKGWKKSFHANRDQKKAGVAILISDKIDFKTKAVKRDKDGHYIMINPRRRYNNYKYICTQHGSTAICKTNANKYERRN
;
A
#
# COMPACT_ATOMS: atom_id res chain seq x y z
N MET A 1 13.21 -1.78 21.86
CA MET A 1 12.54 -1.64 21.67
C MET A 1 11.48 -1.66 21.54
N ALA A 2 11.29 -1.44 21.84
CA ALA A 2 10.25 -1.48 21.78
C ALA A 2 9.58 -1.61 21.14
N THR A 3 9.70 -1.82 21.35
CA THR A 3 9.23 -2.24 20.80
C THR A 3 8.66 -2.17 19.66
N GLY A 4 8.87 -2.28 18.93
CA GLY A 4 8.37 -2.50 17.66
C GLY A 4 6.92 -2.25 17.41
N SER A 5 6.35 -1.39 18.17
CA SER A 5 4.94 -1.11 18.01
C SER A 5 4.67 -0.06 16.92
N TYR A 6 5.70 0.56 16.40
CA TYR A 6 5.52 1.60 15.40
C TYR A 6 5.70 1.06 14.00
N LEU A 7 4.79 1.45 13.12
CA LEU A 7 4.96 1.28 11.69
C LEU A 7 4.98 2.65 11.07
N SER A 8 6.05 2.98 10.37
CA SER A 8 6.08 4.23 9.63
C SER A 8 5.31 4.06 8.33
N VAL A 9 4.34 4.91 8.12
CA VAL A 9 3.49 4.87 6.94
C VAL A 9 3.54 6.23 6.25
N ILE A 10 3.81 6.20 4.96
CA ILE A 10 3.83 7.40 4.15
C ILE A 10 2.72 7.30 3.12
N THR A 11 1.98 8.38 2.95
CA THR A 11 0.97 8.50 1.91
C THR A 11 1.38 9.61 0.98
N LEU A 12 1.36 9.34 -0.32
CA LEU A 12 1.83 10.29 -1.30
C LEU A 12 0.95 10.26 -2.54
N ASN A 13 0.47 11.42 -2.97
CA ASN A 13 -0.23 11.56 -4.23
C ASN A 13 0.81 11.79 -5.32
N ILE A 14 0.87 10.87 -6.27
CA ILE A 14 1.93 10.87 -7.27
C ILE A 14 1.54 11.61 -8.54
N ASN A 15 0.26 11.64 -8.85
CA ASN A 15 -0.24 12.24 -10.08
C ASN A 15 0.44 11.65 -11.33
N GLY A 16 0.48 10.31 -11.35
CA GLY A 16 0.97 9.57 -12.50
C GLY A 16 2.40 9.08 -12.38
N LEU A 17 2.63 7.84 -12.76
CA LEU A 17 3.94 7.19 -12.71
C LEU A 17 4.32 6.57 -14.05
N ASN A 18 3.79 7.08 -15.14
CA ASN A 18 4.10 6.51 -16.44
C ASN A 18 5.46 6.98 -16.97
N ASP A 19 5.99 8.05 -16.42
CA ASP A 19 7.30 8.56 -16.79
C ASP A 19 8.39 7.79 -16.05
N PRO A 20 9.34 7.16 -16.76
CA PRO A 20 10.42 6.42 -16.11
C PRO A 20 11.26 7.26 -15.16
N THR A 21 11.52 8.51 -15.51
CA THR A 21 12.31 9.40 -14.66
C THR A 21 11.58 9.65 -13.34
N LYS A 22 10.27 9.82 -13.40
CA LYS A 22 9.49 10.06 -12.20
C LYS A 22 9.47 8.81 -11.31
N ARG A 23 9.36 7.62 -11.93
CA ARG A 23 9.42 6.38 -11.16
C ARG A 23 10.76 6.23 -10.44
N GLN A 24 11.84 6.58 -11.12
CA GLN A 24 13.17 6.49 -10.52
C GLN A 24 13.32 7.45 -9.35
N ARG A 25 12.86 8.68 -9.52
CA ARG A 25 12.91 9.67 -8.44
C ARG A 25 12.08 9.24 -7.24
N LEU A 26 10.93 8.66 -7.50
CA LEU A 26 10.08 8.16 -6.43
C LEU A 26 10.78 7.04 -5.68
N ALA A 27 11.39 6.10 -6.41
CA ALA A 27 12.08 4.99 -5.79
C ALA A 27 13.21 5.49 -4.89
N GLU A 28 13.98 6.45 -5.36
CA GLU A 28 15.06 7.03 -4.56
C GLU A 28 14.53 7.71 -3.32
N TRP A 29 13.42 8.43 -3.46
CA TRP A 29 12.82 9.13 -2.34
C TRP A 29 12.30 8.15 -1.29
N ILE A 30 11.63 7.07 -1.73
CA ILE A 30 11.14 6.06 -0.82
C ILE A 30 12.30 5.40 -0.06
N GLN A 31 13.38 5.10 -0.78
CA GLN A 31 14.55 4.50 -0.15
C GLN A 31 15.14 5.43 0.90
N LYS A 32 15.16 6.71 0.63
CA LYS A 32 15.69 7.70 1.55
C LYS A 32 14.81 7.84 2.79
N GLN A 33 13.49 7.87 2.61
CA GLN A 33 12.55 7.97 3.72
C GLN A 33 12.44 6.68 4.51
N ASP A 34 12.66 5.56 3.85
CA ASP A 34 12.70 4.24 4.45
C ASP A 34 11.43 3.90 5.26
N PRO A 35 10.24 4.07 4.68
CA PRO A 35 9.00 3.74 5.40
C PRO A 35 8.78 2.23 5.44
N TYR A 36 8.07 1.76 6.45
CA TYR A 36 7.63 0.38 6.45
C TYR A 36 6.54 0.15 5.41
N ILE A 37 5.63 1.09 5.29
CA ILE A 37 4.52 0.99 4.35
C ILE A 37 4.40 2.30 3.60
N CYS A 38 4.27 2.21 2.27
CA CYS A 38 4.11 3.38 1.43
C CYS A 38 2.82 3.24 0.64
N CYS A 39 1.92 4.19 0.78
CA CYS A 39 0.67 4.24 0.05
C CYS A 39 0.77 5.31 -1.02
N LEU A 40 0.64 4.90 -2.28
CA LEU A 40 0.73 5.81 -3.42
C LEU A 40 -0.65 6.00 -4.00
N GLN A 41 -1.02 7.25 -4.24
CA GLN A 41 -2.31 7.61 -4.80
C GLN A 41 -2.13 8.18 -6.19
N GLU A 42 -3.14 7.96 -7.04
CA GLU A 42 -3.15 8.43 -8.42
C GLU A 42 -1.91 7.98 -9.18
N THR A 43 -1.68 6.68 -9.17
CA THR A 43 -0.52 6.12 -9.85
C THR A 43 -0.66 6.17 -11.37
N HIS A 44 -1.88 6.14 -11.90
CA HIS A 44 -2.20 6.17 -13.33
C HIS A 44 -1.57 5.03 -14.11
N LEU A 45 -1.17 3.97 -13.45
CA LEU A 45 -0.60 2.81 -14.11
C LEU A 45 -1.71 1.88 -14.57
N LYS A 46 -1.55 1.35 -15.77
CA LYS A 46 -2.42 0.30 -16.25
C LYS A 46 -2.05 -1.02 -15.59
N THR A 47 -3.00 -1.93 -15.53
CA THR A 47 -2.76 -3.22 -14.89
C THR A 47 -1.53 -3.92 -15.46
N GLY A 48 -1.36 -3.86 -16.77
CA GLY A 48 -0.22 -4.50 -17.41
C GLY A 48 1.11 -3.80 -17.18
N ASP A 49 1.09 -2.60 -16.64
CA ASP A 49 2.31 -1.80 -16.45
C ASP A 49 2.75 -1.70 -15.00
N THR A 50 2.06 -2.34 -14.08
CA THR A 50 2.41 -2.23 -12.66
C THR A 50 3.80 -2.78 -12.36
N TYR A 51 4.27 -3.73 -13.18
CA TYR A 51 5.61 -4.29 -12.99
C TYR A 51 6.72 -3.25 -13.16
N ARG A 52 6.42 -2.12 -13.80
CA ARG A 52 7.39 -1.07 -14.02
C ARG A 52 7.74 -0.31 -12.75
N LEU A 53 6.86 -0.35 -11.76
CA LEU A 53 7.13 0.29 -10.49
C LEU A 53 7.85 -0.70 -9.58
N LYS A 54 9.15 -0.56 -9.51
CA LYS A 54 9.99 -1.41 -8.67
C LYS A 54 10.83 -0.53 -7.77
N VAL A 55 10.75 -0.78 -6.48
CA VAL A 55 11.55 -0.06 -5.50
C VAL A 55 12.33 -1.09 -4.72
N LYS A 56 13.66 -1.03 -4.85
CA LYS A 56 14.53 -1.96 -4.16
C LYS A 56 14.34 -1.81 -2.66
N GLY A 57 14.04 -2.92 -1.99
CA GLY A 57 13.74 -2.92 -0.56
C GLY A 57 12.25 -2.97 -0.26
N TRP A 58 11.40 -2.87 -1.28
CA TRP A 58 9.95 -2.95 -1.13
C TRP A 58 9.40 -3.90 -2.18
N LYS A 59 9.70 -5.20 -2.01
CA LYS A 59 9.31 -6.20 -3.00
C LYS A 59 7.81 -6.45 -3.02
N LYS A 60 7.18 -6.38 -1.87
CA LYS A 60 5.74 -6.62 -1.82
C LYS A 60 5.01 -5.36 -2.22
N SER A 61 4.26 -5.46 -3.30
CA SER A 61 3.46 -4.34 -3.79
C SER A 61 2.09 -4.84 -4.17
N PHE A 62 1.10 -4.02 -3.92
CA PHE A 62 -0.29 -4.32 -4.22
C PHE A 62 -0.88 -3.15 -4.95
N HIS A 63 -1.60 -3.42 -6.04
CA HIS A 63 -2.10 -2.38 -6.92
C HIS A 63 -3.59 -2.54 -7.16
N ALA A 64 -4.29 -1.43 -7.22
CA ALA A 64 -5.65 -1.38 -7.75
C ALA A 64 -5.65 -0.29 -8.79
N ASN A 65 -6.01 -0.64 -10.03
CA ASN A 65 -5.86 0.25 -11.17
C ASN A 65 -7.16 0.38 -11.95
N ARG A 66 -7.23 1.45 -12.71
CA ARG A 66 -8.28 1.63 -13.69
C ARG A 66 -7.62 2.05 -14.99
N ASP A 67 -7.68 1.18 -16.00
CA ASP A 67 -6.85 1.33 -17.19
C ASP A 67 -7.14 2.57 -18.00
N GLN A 68 -8.34 3.09 -17.95
CA GLN A 68 -8.73 4.20 -18.82
C GLN A 68 -8.96 5.51 -18.10
N LYS A 69 -8.63 5.58 -16.81
CA LYS A 69 -8.86 6.77 -16.01
C LYS A 69 -7.64 7.10 -15.20
N LYS A 70 -7.54 8.39 -14.85
CA LYS A 70 -6.46 8.85 -13.98
C LYS A 70 -6.76 8.44 -12.54
N ALA A 71 -6.51 7.20 -12.24
CA ALA A 71 -6.77 6.65 -10.93
C ALA A 71 -5.67 5.64 -10.63
N GLY A 72 -5.87 4.92 -9.55
CA GLY A 72 -4.94 3.86 -9.19
C GLY A 72 -4.28 4.13 -7.86
N VAL A 73 -4.21 3.09 -7.06
CA VAL A 73 -3.53 3.16 -5.77
C VAL A 73 -2.58 1.99 -5.67
N ALA A 74 -1.52 2.17 -4.91
CA ALA A 74 -0.54 1.12 -4.68
C ALA A 74 -0.09 1.15 -3.24
N ILE A 75 0.16 -0.02 -2.70
CA ILE A 75 0.76 -0.16 -1.38
C ILE A 75 2.06 -0.92 -1.55
N LEU A 76 3.14 -0.32 -1.06
CA LEU A 76 4.46 -0.94 -1.06
C LEU A 76 4.84 -1.25 0.37
N ILE A 77 5.34 -2.46 0.59
CA ILE A 77 5.67 -2.93 1.94
C ILE A 77 7.16 -3.25 1.99
N SER A 78 7.82 -2.69 2.99
CA SER A 78 9.25 -2.86 3.18
C SER A 78 9.63 -4.32 3.42
N ASP A 79 10.75 -4.73 2.85
CA ASP A 79 11.30 -6.07 3.09
C ASP A 79 11.76 -6.24 4.53
N LYS A 80 11.90 -5.17 5.28
CA LYS A 80 12.34 -5.23 6.67
C LYS A 80 11.31 -5.85 7.59
N ILE A 81 10.05 -5.87 7.17
CA ILE A 81 9.01 -6.48 7.99
C ILE A 81 8.57 -7.78 7.34
N ASP A 82 8.36 -8.78 8.19
CA ASP A 82 7.86 -10.07 7.73
C ASP A 82 6.35 -9.97 7.61
N PHE A 83 5.91 -9.35 6.53
CA PHE A 83 4.50 -9.07 6.34
C PHE A 83 3.88 -10.15 5.48
N LYS A 84 2.90 -10.83 6.04
CA LYS A 84 2.14 -11.84 5.30
C LYS A 84 0.69 -11.44 5.26
N THR A 85 0.11 -11.55 4.08
CA THR A 85 -1.28 -11.17 3.90
C THR A 85 -2.19 -12.37 4.02
N LYS A 86 -3.33 -12.15 4.66
CA LYS A 86 -4.41 -13.13 4.66
C LYS A 86 -5.30 -12.90 3.45
N ALA A 87 -5.58 -11.67 3.14
CA ALA A 87 -6.45 -11.31 2.03
C ALA A 87 -6.14 -9.89 1.55
N VAL A 88 -6.38 -9.68 0.28
CA VAL A 88 -6.26 -8.37 -0.34
C VAL A 88 -7.55 -8.09 -1.08
N LYS A 89 -8.19 -6.98 -0.79
CA LYS A 89 -9.38 -6.56 -1.50
C LYS A 89 -9.06 -5.32 -2.33
N ARG A 90 -9.35 -5.39 -3.61
CA ARG A 90 -9.09 -4.30 -4.53
C ARG A 90 -10.38 -3.80 -5.12
N ASP A 91 -10.48 -2.48 -5.22
CA ASP A 91 -11.58 -1.88 -5.96
C ASP A 91 -11.26 -1.99 -7.46
N LYS A 92 -12.22 -2.46 -8.22
CA LYS A 92 -12.03 -2.66 -9.66
C LYS A 92 -11.82 -1.36 -10.41
N ASP A 93 -12.25 -0.25 -9.84
CA ASP A 93 -12.09 1.07 -10.43
C ASP A 93 -10.83 1.80 -9.94
N GLY A 94 -10.01 1.12 -9.14
CA GLY A 94 -8.76 1.69 -8.70
C GLY A 94 -8.86 2.73 -7.61
N HIS A 95 -9.94 2.73 -6.84
CA HIS A 95 -10.13 3.74 -5.80
C HIS A 95 -9.53 3.36 -4.47
N TYR A 96 -9.38 2.07 -4.19
CA TYR A 96 -8.80 1.65 -2.91
C TYR A 96 -8.21 0.25 -2.98
N ILE A 97 -7.33 -0.01 -2.02
CA ILE A 97 -6.82 -1.34 -1.70
C ILE A 97 -6.95 -1.52 -0.21
N MET A 98 -7.44 -2.68 0.19
CA MET A 98 -7.50 -3.05 1.58
C MET A 98 -6.70 -4.33 1.77
N ILE A 99 -5.77 -4.32 2.70
CA ILE A 99 -4.94 -5.48 2.99
C ILE A 99 -5.24 -5.98 4.40
N ASN A 100 -5.59 -7.25 4.49
CA ASN A 100 -5.76 -7.94 5.76
C ASN A 100 -4.51 -8.76 6.02
N PRO A 101 -3.68 -8.40 7.00
CA PRO A 101 -2.52 -9.21 7.32
C PRO A 101 -2.93 -10.45 8.07
N ARG A 102 -2.04 -11.41 8.14
CA ARG A 102 -2.26 -12.58 8.98
C ARG A 102 -2.31 -12.12 10.42
N ARG A 103 -3.31 -12.64 11.13
CA ARG A 103 -3.61 -12.21 12.49
C ARG A 103 -2.44 -12.30 13.45
N ARG A 104 -1.57 -13.27 13.26
CA ARG A 104 -0.47 -13.48 14.21
C ARG A 104 0.52 -12.32 14.25
N TYR A 105 0.53 -11.48 13.22
CA TYR A 105 1.48 -10.39 13.14
C TYR A 105 0.91 -9.10 13.70
N ASN A 106 -0.36 -8.85 13.44
CA ASN A 106 -1.01 -7.68 13.99
C ASN A 106 -2.50 -7.75 13.67
N ASN A 107 -3.24 -6.84 14.26
CA ASN A 107 -4.68 -6.77 14.09
C ASN A 107 -5.10 -5.56 13.27
N TYR A 108 -4.23 -5.08 12.41
CA TYR A 108 -4.53 -3.90 11.61
C TYR A 108 -4.87 -4.26 10.19
N LYS A 109 -5.82 -3.54 9.65
CA LYS A 109 -6.08 -3.51 8.23
C LYS A 109 -5.43 -2.28 7.67
N TYR A 110 -4.82 -2.40 6.49
CA TYR A 110 -4.18 -1.28 5.83
C TYR A 110 -5.02 -0.92 4.62
N ILE A 111 -5.48 0.32 4.59
CA ILE A 111 -6.36 0.80 3.52
C ILE A 111 -5.70 1.99 2.85
N CYS A 112 -5.47 1.86 1.56
CA CYS A 112 -4.95 2.94 0.74
C CYS A 112 -6.06 3.39 -0.21
N THR A 113 -6.41 4.66 -0.17
CA THR A 113 -7.47 5.19 -0.99
C THR A 113 -6.94 6.17 -2.01
N GLN A 114 -7.71 6.36 -3.09
CA GLN A 114 -7.36 7.29 -4.16
C GLN A 114 -7.31 8.73 -3.65
N HIS A 115 -8.18 9.06 -2.72
CA HIS A 115 -8.28 10.42 -2.18
C HIS A 115 -8.23 10.36 -0.67
N GLY A 116 -7.74 11.42 -0.07
CA GLY A 116 -7.69 11.51 1.36
C GLY A 116 -6.51 10.77 1.98
N SER A 117 -6.59 10.51 3.25
CA SER A 117 -5.52 9.88 4.00
C SER A 117 -5.63 8.37 3.96
N THR A 118 -4.48 7.73 3.98
CA THR A 118 -4.43 6.30 4.17
C THR A 118 -4.95 5.99 5.57
N ALA A 119 -5.84 5.02 5.63
CA ALA A 119 -6.39 4.58 6.89
C ALA A 119 -5.74 3.28 7.32
N ILE A 120 -5.36 3.22 8.58
CA ILE A 120 -4.92 1.99 9.20
C ILE A 120 -5.94 1.70 10.29
N CYS A 121 -6.77 0.69 10.05
CA CYS A 121 -7.83 0.34 10.96
C CYS A 121 -7.45 -0.91 11.72
N LYS A 122 -7.54 -0.85 13.03
CA LYS A 122 -7.29 -2.03 13.83
C LYS A 122 -8.37 -3.07 13.56
N THR A 123 -7.95 -4.25 13.20
CA THR A 123 -8.87 -5.37 13.05
C THR A 123 -9.34 -5.75 14.44
N ASN A 124 -10.64 -5.74 14.64
CA ASN A 124 -11.19 -6.02 15.95
C ASN A 124 -11.84 -7.40 15.96
N ALA A 125 -11.02 -8.41 16.24
CA ALA A 125 -11.51 -9.79 16.31
C ALA A 125 -12.57 -9.93 17.39
N ASN A 126 -12.37 -9.24 18.52
CA ASN A 126 -13.33 -9.30 19.61
C ASN A 126 -14.68 -8.74 19.18
N LYS A 127 -14.66 -7.71 18.37
CA LYS A 127 -15.89 -7.13 17.86
C LYS A 127 -16.65 -8.13 16.99
N TYR A 128 -15.94 -8.87 16.15
CA TYR A 128 -16.58 -9.88 15.35
C TYR A 128 -17.13 -11.00 16.20
N GLU A 129 -16.38 -11.42 17.18
CA GLU A 129 -16.84 -12.47 18.08
C GLU A 129 -18.10 -12.07 18.80
N ARG A 130 -18.19 -10.82 19.24
CA ARG A 130 -19.37 -10.34 19.93
C ARG A 130 -20.57 -10.25 19.02
N ARG A 131 -20.37 -10.00 17.75
CA ARG A 131 -21.46 -9.92 16.79
C ARG A 131 -21.98 -11.27 16.40
N ASN A 132 -21.12 -12.24 16.48
CA ASN A 132 -21.48 -13.61 16.12
C ASN A 132 -22.10 -14.33 17.28
#